data_2fca32c2d8382773c7ccfcfec17f25fb
#
_entry.id   2fca32c2d8382773c7ccfcfec17f25fb
#
_cell.length_a   1.000
_cell.length_b   1.000
_cell.length_c   1.000
_cell.angle_alpha   90.00
_cell.angle_beta   90.00
_cell.angle_gamma   90.00
#
_symmetry.space_group_name_H-M   'P 1'
#
loop_
_entity.id
_entity.type
_entity.pdbx_description
1 polymer ?
#
loop_
_entity_poly.entity_id
_entity_poly.type
_entity_poly.pdbx_seq_one_letter_code
_entity_poly.pdbx_strand_id
1 'polypeptide(L)'
;GGALFFTLYFGFINIRRFPLAIGVVRGKYDDVDHHEVVEKPAVSVVDGDLPDTIKDESKDGEVSHFQALATAVSGTVGNGNIAGVALAIAVGGPGATFWMILCGLIGMSTTCVEWTLGVKSRDTGGDGTVYGGPMYYLTKGLKERGFARIGKFLAVVFAVLCIGASFGGGNAAQSNQAAMQLVDSFGMTGGNARTIIGIIMMVFVGIIII
;
A
#
# COMPACT_ATOMS: atom_id res chain seq x y z
N GLY A 1 -9.82 -13.23 -14.04
CA GLY A 1 -10.66 -14.24 -13.36
C GLY A 1 -10.95 -13.88 -11.91
N GLY A 2 -9.93 -13.81 -11.01
CA GLY A 2 -10.12 -13.64 -9.56
C GLY A 2 -10.84 -12.35 -9.17
N ALA A 3 -10.48 -11.23 -9.77
CA ALA A 3 -11.12 -9.93 -9.48
C ALA A 3 -12.62 -9.94 -9.82
N LEU A 4 -12.99 -10.52 -10.96
CA LEU A 4 -14.39 -10.67 -11.35
C LEU A 4 -15.14 -11.60 -10.38
N PHE A 5 -14.50 -12.71 -9.99
CA PHE A 5 -15.07 -13.64 -9.00
C PHE A 5 -15.36 -12.92 -7.68
N PHE A 6 -14.42 -12.20 -7.11
CA PHE A 6 -14.64 -11.47 -5.86
C PHE A 6 -15.68 -10.35 -6.01
N THR A 7 -15.70 -9.64 -7.13
CA THR A 7 -16.72 -8.61 -7.37
C THR A 7 -18.13 -9.19 -7.37
N LEU A 8 -18.33 -10.33 -8.01
CA LEU A 8 -19.62 -11.01 -8.03
C LEU A 8 -19.94 -11.67 -6.68
N TYR A 9 -18.96 -12.34 -6.06
CA TYR A 9 -19.12 -13.01 -4.76
C TYR A 9 -19.53 -12.06 -3.65
N PHE A 10 -18.93 -10.88 -3.59
CA PHE A 10 -19.26 -9.83 -2.60
C PHE A 10 -20.38 -8.90 -3.06
N GLY A 11 -21.02 -9.14 -4.18
CA GLY A 11 -22.15 -8.36 -4.69
C GLY A 11 -21.80 -6.88 -4.89
N PHE A 12 -20.72 -6.59 -5.62
CA PHE A 12 -20.24 -5.24 -5.92
C PHE A 12 -19.97 -4.41 -4.66
N ILE A 13 -19.24 -4.97 -3.71
CA ILE A 13 -18.91 -4.34 -2.42
C ILE A 13 -18.30 -2.95 -2.59
N ASN A 14 -17.46 -2.78 -3.60
CA ASN A 14 -16.81 -1.51 -3.98
C ASN A 14 -17.80 -0.37 -4.24
N ILE A 15 -18.97 -0.67 -4.82
CA ILE A 15 -20.02 0.33 -5.08
C ILE A 15 -20.93 0.46 -3.86
N ARG A 16 -21.44 -0.66 -3.35
CA ARG A 16 -22.43 -0.68 -2.27
C ARG A 16 -21.90 -0.13 -0.95
N ARG A 17 -20.64 -0.34 -0.63
CA ARG A 17 -20.01 0.09 0.62
C ARG A 17 -19.17 1.36 0.48
N PHE A 18 -19.16 1.99 -0.68
CA PHE A 18 -18.42 3.24 -0.90
C PHE A 18 -18.83 4.37 0.07
N PRO A 19 -20.12 4.61 0.34
CA PRO A 19 -20.53 5.62 1.33
C PRO A 19 -20.06 5.28 2.76
N LEU A 20 -20.01 3.99 3.10
CA LEU A 20 -19.48 3.52 4.38
C LEU A 20 -17.98 3.82 4.49
N ALA A 21 -17.21 3.54 3.43
CA ALA A 21 -15.78 3.83 3.40
C ALA A 21 -15.48 5.31 3.61
N ILE A 22 -16.26 6.20 3.00
CA ILE A 22 -16.16 7.65 3.24
C ILE A 22 -16.45 7.98 4.72
N GLY A 23 -17.46 7.34 5.32
CA GLY A 23 -17.79 7.51 6.73
C GLY A 23 -16.65 7.11 7.66
N VAL A 24 -15.99 5.99 7.38
CA VAL A 24 -14.82 5.49 8.12
C VAL A 24 -13.66 6.49 8.04
N VAL A 25 -13.32 6.95 6.83
CA VAL A 25 -12.22 7.93 6.64
C VAL A 25 -12.49 9.26 7.34
N ARG A 26 -13.78 9.63 7.50
CA ARG A 26 -14.20 10.85 8.23
C ARG A 26 -14.24 10.66 9.75
N GLY A 27 -13.82 9.53 10.27
CA GLY A 27 -13.79 9.25 11.72
C GLY A 27 -15.16 8.91 12.33
N LYS A 28 -16.19 8.62 11.52
CA LYS A 28 -17.55 8.33 12.07
C LYS A 28 -17.59 7.07 12.94
N TYR A 29 -16.60 6.19 12.82
CA TYR A 29 -16.54 4.90 13.51
C TYR A 29 -15.33 4.80 14.44
N ASP A 30 -14.61 5.90 14.69
CA ASP A 30 -13.43 5.89 15.57
C ASP A 30 -13.80 5.48 17.01
N ASP A 31 -15.00 5.83 17.47
CA ASP A 31 -15.50 5.42 18.80
C ASP A 31 -15.74 3.91 18.94
N VAL A 32 -15.95 3.19 17.83
CA VAL A 32 -16.21 1.74 17.86
C VAL A 32 -14.92 0.96 18.08
N ASP A 33 -13.81 1.47 17.61
CA ASP A 33 -12.50 0.81 17.73
C ASP A 33 -11.95 0.93 19.18
N HIS A 34 -12.49 1.86 20.00
CA HIS A 34 -12.07 2.06 21.38
C HIS A 34 -12.82 1.20 22.41
N HIS A 35 -13.86 0.44 22.02
CA HIS A 35 -14.70 -0.32 22.94
C HIS A 35 -14.15 -1.69 23.36
N GLU A 36 -13.05 -2.17 22.84
CA GLU A 36 -12.40 -3.43 23.26
C GLU A 36 -11.12 -3.25 24.10
N VAL A 37 -10.92 -2.09 24.69
CA VAL A 37 -9.78 -1.92 25.60
C VAL A 37 -10.19 -2.33 27.00
N VAL A 38 -9.81 -3.55 27.39
CA VAL A 38 -9.70 -3.94 28.80
C VAL A 38 -8.91 -2.86 29.54
N GLU A 39 -9.52 -2.26 30.56
CA GLU A 39 -8.91 -1.27 31.46
C GLU A 39 -7.51 -1.74 31.90
N LYS A 40 -6.46 -1.19 31.29
CA LYS A 40 -5.13 -1.19 31.86
C LYS A 40 -4.98 0.06 32.73
N PRO A 41 -4.29 -0.02 33.87
CA PRO A 41 -4.21 1.06 34.84
C PRO A 41 -3.64 2.33 34.18
N ALA A 42 -4.26 3.45 34.53
CA ALA A 42 -3.90 4.77 34.06
C ALA A 42 -2.39 5.01 34.11
N VAL A 43 -1.78 5.26 32.97
CA VAL A 43 -0.42 5.81 32.90
C VAL A 43 -0.48 7.22 33.48
N SER A 44 0.35 7.49 34.47
CA SER A 44 0.45 8.81 35.09
C SER A 44 0.90 9.83 34.05
N VAL A 45 0.01 10.73 33.70
CA VAL A 45 0.29 11.87 32.81
C VAL A 45 1.35 12.73 33.49
N VAL A 46 2.49 12.92 32.84
CA VAL A 46 3.51 13.87 33.30
C VAL A 46 2.95 15.28 33.09
N ASP A 47 2.97 16.07 34.17
CA ASP A 47 2.40 17.42 34.20
C ASP A 47 3.01 18.30 33.09
N GLY A 48 2.19 18.68 32.10
CA GLY A 48 2.59 19.53 30.96
C GLY A 48 2.29 19.01 29.56
N ASP A 49 1.90 17.75 29.39
CA ASP A 49 1.52 17.22 28.09
C ASP A 49 0.01 17.39 27.85
N LEU A 50 -0.33 17.91 26.68
CA LEU A 50 -1.72 18.00 26.25
C LEU A 50 -2.25 16.58 25.94
N PRO A 51 -3.45 16.21 26.41
CA PRO A 51 -4.02 14.86 26.21
C PRO A 51 -4.03 14.40 24.74
N ASP A 52 -4.16 15.33 23.80
CA ASP A 52 -4.22 15.04 22.37
C ASP A 52 -2.83 14.80 21.72
N THR A 53 -1.72 15.03 22.44
CA THR A 53 -0.35 14.81 21.98
C THR A 53 0.27 13.52 22.47
N ILE A 54 -0.35 12.86 23.46
CA ILE A 54 0.10 11.57 23.97
C ILE A 54 -0.38 10.49 23.01
N LYS A 55 0.48 10.16 22.04
CA LYS A 55 0.29 8.92 21.27
C LYS A 55 0.58 7.77 22.20
N ASP A 56 -0.43 6.99 22.50
CA ASP A 56 -0.26 5.72 23.19
C ASP A 56 0.42 4.75 22.23
N GLU A 57 1.75 4.73 22.24
CA GLU A 57 2.58 3.86 21.39
C GLU A 57 2.37 2.36 21.71
N SER A 58 1.62 2.04 22.75
CA SER A 58 1.26 0.66 23.11
C SER A 58 0.14 0.09 22.24
N LYS A 59 -0.51 0.92 21.44
CA LYS A 59 -1.57 0.48 20.53
C LYS A 59 -0.99 0.14 19.17
N ASP A 60 -0.96 -1.12 18.88
CA ASP A 60 -0.38 -1.77 17.73
C ASP A 60 -0.79 -1.13 16.38
N GLY A 61 0.14 -0.41 15.76
CA GLY A 61 -0.01 0.08 14.40
C GLY A 61 -1.10 1.15 14.23
N GLU A 62 -1.40 1.93 15.25
CA GLU A 62 -2.44 2.95 15.19
C GLU A 62 -2.01 4.17 14.39
N VAL A 63 -2.40 4.15 13.15
CA VAL A 63 -2.54 5.35 12.32
C VAL A 63 -4.03 5.63 12.15
N SER A 64 -4.43 6.90 12.12
CA SER A 64 -5.83 7.26 11.85
C SER A 64 -6.26 6.71 10.47
N HIS A 65 -7.56 6.47 10.29
CA HIS A 65 -8.08 5.98 9.01
C HIS A 65 -7.71 6.89 7.83
N PHE A 66 -7.62 8.20 8.06
CA PHE A 66 -7.16 9.15 7.04
C PHE A 66 -5.67 8.98 6.74
N GLN A 67 -4.82 8.79 7.75
CA GLN A 67 -3.38 8.55 7.56
C GLN A 67 -3.13 7.23 6.82
N ALA A 68 -3.88 6.17 7.16
CA ALA A 68 -3.81 4.90 6.44
C ALA A 68 -4.19 5.05 4.97
N LEU A 69 -5.26 5.77 4.67
CA LEU A 69 -5.66 6.09 3.30
C LEU A 69 -4.60 6.90 2.57
N ALA A 70 -4.07 7.97 3.20
CA ALA A 70 -3.05 8.83 2.60
C ALA A 70 -1.77 8.04 2.28
N THR A 71 -1.34 7.17 3.18
CA THR A 71 -0.18 6.29 2.98
C THR A 71 -0.42 5.30 1.83
N ALA A 72 -1.60 4.67 1.78
CA ALA A 72 -1.96 3.74 0.73
C ALA A 72 -2.01 4.42 -0.64
N VAL A 73 -2.60 5.61 -0.73
CA VAL A 73 -2.67 6.41 -1.98
C VAL A 73 -1.26 6.83 -2.40
N SER A 74 -0.45 7.34 -1.47
CA SER A 74 0.93 7.76 -1.75
C SER A 74 1.80 6.59 -2.25
N GLY A 75 1.65 5.40 -1.67
CA GLY A 75 2.39 4.21 -2.12
C GLY A 75 1.89 3.63 -3.45
N THR A 76 0.65 3.91 -3.83
CA THR A 76 0.04 3.36 -5.06
C THR A 76 0.24 4.28 -6.27
N VAL A 77 0.21 5.60 -6.07
CA VAL A 77 0.37 6.58 -7.15
C VAL A 77 1.84 6.76 -7.49
N GLY A 78 2.24 6.28 -8.65
CA GLY A 78 3.61 6.39 -9.16
C GLY A 78 3.64 6.75 -10.64
N ASN A 79 4.82 6.81 -11.23
CA ASN A 79 5.01 7.11 -12.65
C ASN A 79 4.30 6.11 -13.57
N GLY A 80 4.06 4.88 -13.12
CA GLY A 80 3.26 3.90 -13.85
C GLY A 80 1.83 4.39 -14.13
N ASN A 81 1.25 5.13 -13.20
CA ASN A 81 -0.10 5.67 -13.34
C ASN A 81 -0.17 6.86 -14.32
N ILE A 82 0.95 7.51 -14.58
CA ILE A 82 1.06 8.66 -15.49
C ILE A 82 1.64 8.20 -16.83
N ALA A 83 2.91 7.82 -16.85
CA ALA A 83 3.62 7.43 -18.07
C ALA A 83 3.10 6.09 -18.65
N GLY A 84 2.77 5.12 -17.78
CA GLY A 84 2.22 3.83 -18.21
C GLY A 84 0.82 3.96 -18.83
N VAL A 85 -0.02 4.84 -18.29
CA VAL A 85 -1.34 5.15 -18.87
C VAL A 85 -1.18 5.86 -20.22
N ALA A 86 -0.28 6.84 -20.31
CA ALA A 86 0.01 7.52 -21.57
C ALA A 86 0.49 6.54 -22.65
N LEU A 87 1.39 5.62 -22.30
CA LEU A 87 1.86 4.57 -23.19
C LEU A 87 0.73 3.63 -23.61
N ALA A 88 -0.12 3.22 -22.68
CA ALA A 88 -1.26 2.36 -22.98
C ALA A 88 -2.24 3.02 -23.97
N ILE A 89 -2.46 4.33 -23.84
CA ILE A 89 -3.30 5.10 -24.78
C ILE A 89 -2.61 5.23 -26.14
N ALA A 90 -1.30 5.48 -26.15
CA ALA A 90 -0.53 5.60 -27.38
C ALA A 90 -0.54 4.30 -28.21
N VAL A 91 -0.47 3.15 -27.55
CA VAL A 91 -0.45 1.83 -28.22
C VAL A 91 -1.88 1.29 -28.47
N GLY A 92 -2.77 1.42 -27.50
CA GLY A 92 -4.12 0.84 -27.55
C GLY A 92 -5.23 1.80 -27.98
N GLY A 93 -4.89 3.07 -28.21
CA GLY A 93 -5.87 4.10 -28.54
C GLY A 93 -6.75 4.53 -27.35
N PRO A 94 -7.74 5.42 -27.59
CA PRO A 94 -8.62 5.95 -26.53
C PRO A 94 -9.42 4.88 -25.78
N GLY A 95 -9.73 3.75 -26.43
CA GLY A 95 -10.42 2.62 -25.82
C GLY A 95 -9.65 1.97 -24.67
N ALA A 96 -8.33 2.13 -24.61
CA ALA A 96 -7.50 1.63 -23.51
C ALA A 96 -7.93 2.24 -22.17
N THR A 97 -8.26 3.52 -22.13
CA THR A 97 -8.72 4.21 -20.92
C THR A 97 -10.00 3.60 -20.36
N PHE A 98 -10.96 3.31 -21.24
CA PHE A 98 -12.21 2.66 -20.83
C PHE A 98 -11.95 1.31 -20.15
N TRP A 99 -11.12 0.46 -20.77
CA TRP A 99 -10.79 -0.83 -20.20
C TRP A 99 -9.99 -0.74 -18.91
N MET A 100 -9.09 0.23 -18.78
CA MET A 100 -8.34 0.47 -17.54
C MET A 100 -9.28 0.88 -16.39
N ILE A 101 -10.24 1.77 -16.63
CA ILE A 101 -11.24 2.15 -15.63
C ILE A 101 -12.08 0.94 -15.20
N LEU A 102 -12.56 0.16 -16.16
CA LEU A 102 -13.34 -1.05 -15.89
C LEU A 102 -12.55 -2.09 -15.08
N CYS A 103 -11.30 -2.34 -15.47
CA CYS A 103 -10.41 -3.22 -14.73
C CYS A 103 -10.12 -2.70 -13.31
N GLY A 104 -9.95 -1.40 -13.14
CA GLY A 104 -9.77 -0.76 -11.84
C GLY A 104 -10.97 -0.97 -10.93
N LEU A 105 -12.18 -0.73 -11.42
CA LEU A 105 -13.42 -0.96 -10.67
C LEU A 105 -13.59 -2.42 -10.23
N ILE A 106 -13.30 -3.37 -11.12
CA ILE A 106 -13.36 -4.80 -10.79
C ILE A 106 -12.22 -5.17 -9.82
N GLY A 107 -11.04 -4.58 -9.99
CA GLY A 107 -9.85 -4.82 -9.17
C GLY A 107 -10.00 -4.41 -7.71
N MET A 108 -10.80 -3.39 -7.41
CA MET A 108 -11.05 -2.91 -6.04
C MET A 108 -11.48 -4.03 -5.08
N SER A 109 -12.29 -4.98 -5.55
CA SER A 109 -12.76 -6.09 -4.72
C SER A 109 -11.62 -7.04 -4.32
N THR A 110 -10.64 -7.25 -5.19
CA THR A 110 -9.45 -8.06 -4.88
C THR A 110 -8.58 -7.36 -3.83
N THR A 111 -8.33 -6.07 -4.01
CA THR A 111 -7.56 -5.24 -3.06
C THR A 111 -8.22 -5.20 -1.69
N CYS A 112 -9.55 -5.10 -1.63
CA CYS A 112 -10.30 -5.17 -0.37
C CYS A 112 -10.06 -6.49 0.37
N VAL A 113 -10.09 -7.62 -0.34
CA VAL A 113 -9.79 -8.95 0.23
C VAL A 113 -8.35 -9.03 0.72
N GLU A 114 -7.41 -8.54 -0.07
CA GLU A 114 -5.99 -8.56 0.25
C GLU A 114 -5.69 -7.79 1.54
N TRP A 115 -6.19 -6.57 1.65
CA TRP A 115 -6.00 -5.74 2.84
C TRP A 115 -6.69 -6.31 4.07
N THR A 116 -7.90 -6.84 3.91
CA THR A 116 -8.62 -7.51 5.01
C THR A 116 -7.84 -8.72 5.52
N LEU A 117 -7.29 -9.53 4.62
CA LEU A 117 -6.45 -10.67 5.00
C LEU A 117 -5.13 -10.22 5.64
N GLY A 118 -4.54 -9.13 5.15
CA GLY A 118 -3.33 -8.53 5.70
C GLY A 118 -3.52 -8.10 7.16
N VAL A 119 -4.59 -7.38 7.45
CA VAL A 119 -4.93 -6.95 8.81
C VAL A 119 -5.29 -8.14 9.70
N LYS A 120 -6.13 -9.08 9.22
CA LYS A 120 -6.54 -10.27 9.99
C LYS A 120 -5.36 -11.15 10.41
N SER A 121 -4.34 -11.25 9.57
CA SER A 121 -3.23 -12.19 9.75
C SER A 121 -1.95 -11.53 10.26
N ARG A 122 -2.02 -10.25 10.64
CA ARG A 122 -0.88 -9.53 11.20
C ARG A 122 -0.39 -10.17 12.50
N ASP A 123 0.90 -10.02 12.78
CA ASP A 123 1.53 -10.37 14.06
C ASP A 123 1.96 -9.09 14.76
N THR A 124 1.74 -9.05 16.06
CA THR A 124 2.26 -8.02 16.94
C THR A 124 3.44 -8.58 17.73
N GLY A 125 4.61 -7.99 17.54
CA GLY A 125 5.78 -8.30 18.34
C GLY A 125 5.62 -7.80 19.78
N GLY A 126 6.35 -8.40 20.72
CA GLY A 126 6.34 -7.96 22.13
C GLY A 126 6.88 -6.54 22.37
N ASP A 127 7.49 -5.96 21.36
CA ASP A 127 8.05 -4.59 21.29
C ASP A 127 7.09 -3.59 20.63
N GLY A 128 5.85 -3.98 20.36
CA GLY A 128 4.85 -3.15 19.69
C GLY A 128 5.00 -3.06 18.16
N THR A 129 5.98 -3.74 17.57
CA THR A 129 6.15 -3.75 16.12
C THR A 129 5.11 -4.64 15.46
N VAL A 130 4.41 -4.10 14.45
CA VAL A 130 3.40 -4.84 13.68
C VAL A 130 3.99 -5.44 12.42
N TYR A 131 3.87 -6.74 12.30
CA TYR A 131 4.31 -7.50 11.13
C TYR A 131 3.10 -8.00 10.35
N GLY A 132 3.03 -7.70 9.05
CA GLY A 132 1.90 -8.08 8.22
C GLY A 132 2.28 -8.27 6.75
N GLY A 133 1.29 -8.59 5.95
CA GLY A 133 1.43 -8.70 4.51
C GLY A 133 1.18 -10.11 3.97
N PRO A 134 1.37 -10.30 2.64
CA PRO A 134 1.06 -11.56 1.97
C PRO A 134 1.74 -12.80 2.54
N MET A 135 2.98 -12.67 2.99
CA MET A 135 3.72 -13.77 3.61
C MET A 135 3.03 -14.32 4.86
N TYR A 136 2.44 -13.42 5.66
CA TYR A 136 1.75 -13.78 6.91
C TYR A 136 0.41 -14.46 6.64
N TYR A 137 -0.44 -13.88 5.79
CA TYR A 137 -1.73 -14.50 5.52
C TYR A 137 -1.62 -15.79 4.69
N LEU A 138 -0.60 -15.93 3.82
CA LEU A 138 -0.32 -17.19 3.15
C LEU A 138 0.10 -18.28 4.14
N THR A 139 0.98 -17.93 5.08
CA THR A 139 1.47 -18.91 6.06
C THR A 139 0.38 -19.28 7.05
N LYS A 140 -0.32 -18.31 7.67
CA LYS A 140 -1.33 -18.55 8.69
C LYS A 140 -2.62 -19.11 8.09
N GLY A 141 -3.17 -18.47 7.06
CA GLY A 141 -4.44 -18.88 6.48
C GLY A 141 -4.41 -20.26 5.84
N LEU A 142 -3.30 -20.66 5.20
CA LEU A 142 -3.16 -22.00 4.68
C LEU A 142 -2.85 -23.03 5.77
N LYS A 143 -2.18 -22.63 6.85
CA LYS A 143 -1.98 -23.50 8.02
C LYS A 143 -3.31 -23.86 8.69
N GLU A 144 -4.21 -22.90 8.87
CA GLU A 144 -5.56 -23.12 9.42
C GLU A 144 -6.38 -24.10 8.59
N ARG A 145 -6.12 -24.19 7.29
CA ARG A 145 -6.78 -25.11 6.35
C ARG A 145 -6.03 -26.44 6.16
N GLY A 146 -4.99 -26.71 6.95
CA GLY A 146 -4.20 -27.95 6.87
C GLY A 146 -3.08 -27.94 5.81
N PHE A 147 -2.89 -26.86 5.07
CA PHE A 147 -1.90 -26.74 3.99
C PHE A 147 -0.64 -25.97 4.42
N ALA A 148 -0.13 -26.19 5.63
CA ALA A 148 0.97 -25.43 6.21
C ALA A 148 2.26 -25.43 5.35
N ARG A 149 2.61 -26.57 4.71
CA ARG A 149 3.82 -26.67 3.85
C ARG A 149 3.68 -25.82 2.60
N ILE A 150 2.52 -25.84 1.96
CA ILE A 150 2.19 -25.04 0.78
C ILE A 150 2.22 -23.56 1.13
N GLY A 151 1.65 -23.19 2.27
CA GLY A 151 1.66 -21.81 2.76
C GLY A 151 3.06 -21.24 2.93
N LYS A 152 3.97 -21.99 3.56
CA LYS A 152 5.37 -21.58 3.71
C LYS A 152 6.10 -21.47 2.35
N PHE A 153 5.91 -22.42 1.47
CA PHE A 153 6.53 -22.38 0.14
C PHE A 153 6.07 -21.14 -0.65
N LEU A 154 4.75 -20.87 -0.69
CA LEU A 154 4.21 -19.71 -1.38
C LEU A 154 4.66 -18.39 -0.75
N ALA A 155 4.79 -18.32 0.58
CA ALA A 155 5.30 -17.14 1.27
C ALA A 155 6.75 -16.84 0.88
N VAL A 156 7.61 -17.84 0.78
CA VAL A 156 9.01 -17.67 0.34
C VAL A 156 9.06 -17.24 -1.13
N VAL A 157 8.31 -17.90 -2.01
CA VAL A 157 8.22 -17.51 -3.43
C VAL A 157 7.76 -16.07 -3.57
N PHE A 158 6.72 -15.67 -2.83
CA PHE A 158 6.24 -14.29 -2.84
C PHE A 158 7.33 -13.31 -2.37
N ALA A 159 8.04 -13.62 -1.29
CA ALA A 159 9.11 -12.75 -0.77
C ALA A 159 10.22 -12.54 -1.81
N VAL A 160 10.67 -13.60 -2.47
CA VAL A 160 11.70 -13.52 -3.53
C VAL A 160 11.21 -12.69 -4.72
N LEU A 161 9.99 -12.93 -5.18
CA LEU A 161 9.39 -12.17 -6.27
C LEU A 161 9.18 -10.69 -5.90
N CYS A 162 8.80 -10.40 -4.66
CA CYS A 162 8.64 -9.04 -4.16
C CYS A 162 9.97 -8.28 -4.15
N ILE A 163 11.06 -8.91 -3.72
CA ILE A 163 12.41 -8.34 -3.80
C ILE A 163 12.77 -8.02 -5.26
N GLY A 164 12.58 -8.97 -6.18
CA GLY A 164 12.84 -8.75 -7.60
C GLY A 164 11.99 -7.63 -8.22
N ALA A 165 10.72 -7.57 -7.86
CA ALA A 165 9.81 -6.52 -8.32
C ALA A 165 10.20 -5.13 -7.78
N SER A 166 10.71 -5.05 -6.54
CA SER A 166 11.17 -3.79 -5.94
C SER A 166 12.38 -3.21 -6.69
N PHE A 167 13.31 -4.06 -7.12
CA PHE A 167 14.44 -3.60 -7.93
C PHE A 167 14.03 -3.12 -9.32
N GLY A 168 13.18 -3.87 -10.02
CA GLY A 168 12.76 -3.56 -11.39
C GLY A 168 11.69 -2.49 -11.48
N GLY A 169 10.46 -2.86 -11.15
CA GLY A 169 9.28 -2.00 -11.30
C GLY A 169 9.18 -0.88 -10.26
N GLY A 170 9.61 -1.18 -9.02
CA GLY A 170 9.52 -0.21 -7.91
C GLY A 170 10.53 0.92 -8.02
N ASN A 171 11.76 0.62 -8.39
CA ASN A 171 12.86 1.60 -8.37
C ASN A 171 13.38 1.94 -9.78
N ALA A 172 13.97 0.98 -10.49
CA ALA A 172 14.67 1.26 -11.73
C ALA A 172 13.78 1.89 -12.81
N ALA A 173 12.57 1.39 -13.01
CA ALA A 173 11.64 1.94 -13.99
C ALA A 173 11.18 3.36 -13.63
N GLN A 174 10.89 3.62 -12.36
CA GLN A 174 10.40 4.92 -11.90
C GLN A 174 11.49 5.98 -11.94
N SER A 175 12.69 5.68 -11.46
CA SER A 175 13.83 6.62 -11.49
C SER A 175 14.27 6.92 -12.93
N ASN A 176 14.24 5.92 -13.82
CA ASN A 176 14.54 6.15 -15.23
C ASN A 176 13.52 7.08 -15.89
N GLN A 177 12.24 6.90 -15.67
CA GLN A 177 11.19 7.78 -16.20
C GLN A 177 11.31 9.21 -15.66
N ALA A 178 11.58 9.37 -14.38
CA ALA A 178 11.79 10.67 -13.77
C ALA A 178 13.02 11.38 -14.34
N ALA A 179 14.13 10.66 -14.51
CA ALA A 179 15.35 11.20 -15.12
C ALA A 179 15.13 11.60 -16.58
N MET A 180 14.41 10.79 -17.35
CA MET A 180 14.06 11.13 -18.74
C MET A 180 13.23 12.41 -18.80
N GLN A 181 12.21 12.54 -17.98
CA GLN A 181 11.34 13.72 -17.98
C GLN A 181 12.11 14.99 -17.60
N LEU A 182 13.04 14.92 -16.66
CA LEU A 182 13.90 16.05 -16.31
C LEU A 182 14.84 16.44 -17.46
N VAL A 183 15.47 15.47 -18.10
CA VAL A 183 16.33 15.71 -19.27
C VAL A 183 15.54 16.42 -20.38
N ASP A 184 14.35 15.94 -20.69
CA ASP A 184 13.51 16.51 -21.75
C ASP A 184 12.99 17.91 -21.37
N SER A 185 12.59 18.12 -20.11
CA SER A 185 12.07 19.42 -19.64
C SER A 185 13.13 20.51 -19.60
N PHE A 186 14.38 20.15 -19.25
CA PHE A 186 15.51 21.11 -19.24
C PHE A 186 16.26 21.20 -20.57
N GLY A 187 15.83 20.46 -21.61
CA GLY A 187 16.46 20.47 -22.91
C GLY A 187 17.93 19.99 -22.90
N MET A 188 18.29 19.10 -21.99
CA MET A 188 19.66 18.61 -21.85
C MET A 188 20.00 17.62 -22.97
N THR A 189 20.82 18.02 -23.92
CA THR A 189 21.19 17.21 -25.09
C THR A 189 22.45 16.36 -24.89
N GLY A 190 23.08 16.41 -23.73
CA GLY A 190 24.30 15.66 -23.41
C GLY A 190 24.08 14.16 -23.23
N GLY A 191 24.90 13.30 -23.86
CA GLY A 191 24.82 11.85 -23.74
C GLY A 191 24.86 11.30 -22.31
N ASN A 192 25.43 12.05 -21.37
CA ASN A 192 25.53 11.67 -19.95
C ASN A 192 24.48 12.37 -19.07
N ALA A 193 23.59 13.19 -19.61
CA ALA A 193 22.63 13.96 -18.83
C ALA A 193 21.74 13.08 -17.93
N ARG A 194 21.26 11.94 -18.42
CA ARG A 194 20.45 10.98 -17.65
C ARG A 194 21.23 10.42 -16.45
N THR A 195 22.49 10.08 -16.65
CA THR A 195 23.35 9.52 -15.61
C THR A 195 23.60 10.57 -14.50
N ILE A 196 23.88 11.82 -14.88
CA ILE A 196 24.08 12.91 -13.93
C ILE A 196 22.83 13.16 -13.09
N ILE A 197 21.66 13.24 -13.74
CA ILE A 197 20.39 13.41 -13.01
C ILE A 197 20.12 12.20 -12.11
N GLY A 198 20.37 10.98 -12.56
CA GLY A 198 20.23 9.78 -11.75
C GLY A 198 21.11 9.79 -10.50
N ILE A 199 22.36 10.25 -10.61
CA ILE A 199 23.27 10.41 -9.47
C ILE A 199 22.77 11.49 -8.51
N ILE A 200 22.31 12.62 -9.02
CA ILE A 200 21.73 13.69 -8.19
C ILE A 200 20.52 13.18 -7.41
N MET A 201 19.60 12.49 -8.07
CA MET A 201 18.44 11.88 -7.42
C MET A 201 18.85 10.85 -6.35
N MET A 202 19.85 10.02 -6.64
CA MET A 202 20.37 9.05 -5.68
C MET A 202 20.93 9.74 -4.42
N VAL A 203 21.66 10.83 -4.58
CA VAL A 203 22.21 11.60 -3.45
C VAL A 203 21.07 12.21 -2.61
N PHE A 204 20.07 12.85 -3.25
CA PHE A 204 18.94 13.43 -2.52
C PHE A 204 18.15 12.37 -1.74
N VAL A 205 17.84 11.24 -2.37
CA VAL A 205 17.13 10.13 -1.70
C VAL A 205 17.99 9.56 -0.57
N GLY A 206 19.30 9.43 -0.78
CA GLY A 206 20.24 8.97 0.25
C GLY A 206 20.26 9.88 1.48
N ILE A 207 20.24 11.20 1.29
CA ILE A 207 20.21 12.18 2.40
C ILE A 207 18.90 12.08 3.21
N ILE A 208 17.78 11.75 2.56
CA ILE A 208 16.46 11.63 3.23
C ILE A 208 16.36 10.34 4.04
N ILE A 209 17.03 9.26 3.60
CA ILE A 209 16.94 7.93 4.23
C ILE A 209 17.92 7.78 5.40
N ILE A 210 19.05 8.46 5.38
CA ILE A 210 20.06 8.45 6.44
C ILE A 210 19.75 9.49 7.52
#